data_00ccee096822b473cd519954edd09b6c
#
_entry.id   00ccee096822b473cd519954edd09b6c
#
_cell.length_a   1.000
_cell.length_b   1.000
_cell.length_c   1.000
_cell.angle_alpha   90.00
_cell.angle_beta   90.00
_cell.angle_gamma   90.00
#
_symmetry.space_group_name_H-M   'P 1'
#
loop_
_entity.id
_entity.type
_entity.pdbx_description
1 polymer ?
#
loop_
_entity_poly.entity_id
_entity_poly.type
_entity_poly.pdbx_seq_one_letter_code
_entity_poly.pdbx_strand_id
1 'polypeptide(L)'
;MRALFPTARSDPDLAPFRPGLIFAFFNAIAWQIGIGTPMVLFAEELGATPFQVGLAYSFVFVLTPVQILSTALLPRYGFKAVMLGGWRTRAVFLAVPAVLAAVALRGPRPWMADTLVWSVFLFCLFRSIGAASGIAWFYAILPERVRGRYFGSDQFASAVASVGTLLVCAGLFAMLPVYWALLIQYVIALAGAFVSYYSLCQLPDAPRPAPVSLREVLRDTPRHLFAPSVFRKYVWLAGVGAAIVTPLPPFAAYYLKVGPGLSTAQIMVFEVARYAGVMAAAWILRRRIDELGARPFFLLALGLYAVVAGFWWIFLKWGAGGIPALLVSYFLLGLAAAVWVMANLQYLPKTIGERDRTLAVSIHGAFTAVLGGLAPILWGLVLKAEGGRGIDAAVFQIFFLTVVAGALVLSQLIARLPEDRGHPVEPLLIGNAILRPFRAMTYLASLGDHRAPPPRLQPPPADGPPRD
;
A
#
# COMPACT_ATOMS: atom_id res chain seq x y z
N MET A 1 -21.76 4.18 13.67
CA MET A 1 -21.16 5.34 12.99
C MET A 1 -20.80 6.52 13.90
N ARG A 2 -21.64 6.90 14.88
CA ARG A 2 -21.36 8.07 15.75
C ARG A 2 -20.10 7.92 16.62
N ALA A 3 -19.72 6.73 17.00
CA ALA A 3 -18.52 6.43 17.80
C ALA A 3 -17.20 6.28 17.00
N LEU A 4 -17.28 6.06 15.68
CA LEU A 4 -16.13 5.81 14.82
C LEU A 4 -15.35 7.08 14.41
N PHE A 5 -15.97 8.26 14.54
CA PHE A 5 -15.34 9.54 14.16
C PHE A 5 -15.44 10.58 15.28
N PRO A 6 -14.84 10.34 16.47
CA PRO A 6 -14.92 11.27 17.59
C PRO A 6 -14.28 12.64 17.25
N THR A 7 -13.19 12.66 16.50
CA THR A 7 -12.48 13.87 16.07
C THR A 7 -13.29 14.74 15.09
N ALA A 8 -14.02 14.11 14.16
CA ALA A 8 -14.85 14.85 13.20
C ALA A 8 -16.14 15.44 13.82
N ARG A 9 -16.52 15.01 15.04
CA ARG A 9 -17.69 15.52 15.75
C ARG A 9 -17.33 16.73 16.62
N SER A 10 -16.12 16.78 17.12
CA SER A 10 -15.59 17.87 17.94
C SER A 10 -14.98 19.01 17.11
N ASP A 11 -14.74 18.80 15.82
CA ASP A 11 -14.13 19.78 14.92
C ASP A 11 -15.17 20.31 13.91
N PRO A 12 -15.74 21.50 14.13
CA PRO A 12 -16.74 22.09 13.23
C PRO A 12 -16.17 22.34 11.82
N ASP A 13 -14.87 22.55 11.69
CA ASP A 13 -14.20 22.78 10.41
C ASP A 13 -14.18 21.54 9.51
N LEU A 14 -14.22 20.33 10.09
CA LEU A 14 -14.29 19.06 9.35
C LEU A 14 -15.72 18.62 9.03
N ALA A 15 -16.72 19.25 9.61
CA ALA A 15 -18.12 18.84 9.44
C ALA A 15 -18.59 18.80 7.97
N PRO A 16 -18.26 19.78 7.10
CA PRO A 16 -18.66 19.74 5.69
C PRO A 16 -18.03 18.59 4.89
N PHE A 17 -16.89 18.07 5.35
CA PHE A 17 -16.10 17.03 4.67
C PHE A 17 -16.30 15.65 5.26
N ARG A 18 -17.22 15.46 6.20
CA ARG A 18 -17.60 14.14 6.75
C ARG A 18 -17.96 13.09 5.69
N PRO A 19 -18.68 13.44 4.59
CA PRO A 19 -18.95 12.48 3.54
C PRO A 19 -17.67 11.85 2.96
N GLY A 20 -16.56 12.60 2.88
CA GLY A 20 -15.27 12.08 2.45
C GLY A 20 -14.67 11.06 3.43
N LEU A 21 -14.86 11.24 4.75
CA LEU A 21 -14.40 10.25 5.75
C LEU A 21 -15.28 8.97 5.72
N ILE A 22 -16.58 9.14 5.49
CA ILE A 22 -17.49 8.00 5.26
C ILE A 22 -17.09 7.25 3.99
N PHE A 23 -16.79 7.98 2.92
CA PHE A 23 -16.23 7.41 1.70
C PHE A 23 -14.97 6.58 1.99
N ALA A 24 -14.00 7.12 2.71
CA ALA A 24 -12.75 6.43 3.03
C ALA A 24 -12.99 5.09 3.75
N PHE A 25 -13.84 5.10 4.76
CA PHE A 25 -14.21 3.91 5.53
C PHE A 25 -14.84 2.82 4.66
N PHE A 26 -15.90 3.15 3.93
CA PHE A 26 -16.61 2.14 3.12
C PHE A 26 -15.84 1.74 1.86
N ASN A 27 -15.05 2.65 1.30
CA ASN A 27 -14.13 2.35 0.22
C ASN A 27 -13.05 1.34 0.64
N ALA A 28 -12.54 1.44 1.87
CA ALA A 28 -11.57 0.50 2.40
C ALA A 28 -12.16 -0.91 2.56
N ILE A 29 -13.43 -1.04 2.95
CA ILE A 29 -14.15 -2.34 2.99
C ILE A 29 -14.18 -2.97 1.58
N ALA A 30 -14.69 -2.21 0.60
CA ALA A 30 -14.80 -2.68 -0.77
C ALA A 30 -13.43 -3.03 -1.39
N TRP A 31 -12.41 -2.25 -1.05
CA TRP A 31 -11.02 -2.47 -1.47
C TRP A 31 -10.45 -3.76 -0.90
N GLN A 32 -10.61 -3.96 0.41
CA GLN A 32 -10.02 -5.08 1.14
C GLN A 32 -10.56 -6.42 0.67
N ILE A 33 -11.84 -6.48 0.34
CA ILE A 33 -12.48 -7.70 -0.19
C ILE A 33 -12.17 -7.85 -1.69
N GLY A 34 -12.29 -6.76 -2.47
CA GLY A 34 -12.23 -6.82 -3.92
C GLY A 34 -10.83 -7.10 -4.49
N ILE A 35 -9.77 -6.72 -3.79
CA ILE A 35 -8.37 -6.81 -4.27
C ILE A 35 -7.42 -7.37 -3.23
N GLY A 36 -7.84 -7.43 -1.97
CA GLY A 36 -7.03 -7.97 -0.88
C GLY A 36 -6.93 -9.48 -0.89
N THR A 37 -6.48 -10.03 0.23
CA THR A 37 -6.31 -11.47 0.41
C THR A 37 -7.59 -12.29 0.16
N PRO A 38 -8.83 -11.83 0.46
CA PRO A 38 -10.04 -12.55 0.07
C PRO A 38 -10.13 -12.85 -1.43
N MET A 39 -9.72 -11.91 -2.30
CA MET A 39 -9.68 -12.12 -3.75
C MET A 39 -8.66 -13.19 -4.13
N VAL A 40 -7.47 -13.18 -3.53
CA VAL A 40 -6.42 -14.19 -3.76
C VAL A 40 -6.92 -15.58 -3.41
N LEU A 41 -7.56 -15.72 -2.24
CA LEU A 41 -8.11 -16.98 -1.76
C LEU A 41 -9.32 -17.44 -2.60
N PHE A 42 -10.14 -16.50 -3.08
CA PHE A 42 -11.21 -16.85 -4.00
C PHE A 42 -10.69 -17.34 -5.34
N ALA A 43 -9.65 -16.70 -5.88
CA ALA A 43 -9.02 -17.16 -7.11
C ALA A 43 -8.48 -18.60 -6.96
N GLU A 44 -7.83 -18.90 -5.83
CA GLU A 44 -7.35 -20.24 -5.51
C GLU A 44 -8.49 -21.26 -5.41
N GLU A 45 -9.57 -20.96 -4.70
CA GLU A 45 -10.76 -21.82 -4.57
C GLU A 45 -11.45 -22.10 -5.92
N LEU A 46 -11.29 -21.21 -6.90
CA LEU A 46 -11.75 -21.41 -8.28
C LEU A 46 -10.73 -22.18 -9.14
N GLY A 47 -9.60 -22.61 -8.58
CA GLY A 47 -8.54 -23.34 -9.29
C GLY A 47 -7.63 -22.44 -10.13
N ALA A 48 -7.49 -21.15 -9.78
CA ALA A 48 -6.58 -20.25 -10.46
C ALA A 48 -5.12 -20.69 -10.32
N THR A 49 -4.38 -20.55 -11.40
CA THR A 49 -2.93 -20.79 -11.41
C THR A 49 -2.17 -19.69 -10.68
N PRO A 50 -0.94 -19.92 -10.19
CA PRO A 50 -0.09 -18.89 -9.62
C PRO A 50 0.07 -17.66 -10.53
N PHE A 51 0.13 -17.88 -11.86
CA PHE A 51 0.16 -16.79 -12.83
C PHE A 51 -1.10 -15.92 -12.78
N GLN A 52 -2.28 -16.53 -12.76
CA GLN A 52 -3.57 -15.81 -12.70
C GLN A 52 -3.69 -15.01 -11.39
N VAL A 53 -3.25 -15.58 -10.26
CA VAL A 53 -3.20 -14.88 -8.96
C VAL A 53 -2.24 -13.70 -9.01
N GLY A 54 -1.03 -13.90 -9.51
CA GLY A 54 -0.02 -12.84 -9.68
C GLY A 54 -0.51 -11.73 -10.60
N LEU A 55 -1.16 -12.10 -11.72
CA LEU A 55 -1.73 -11.16 -12.68
C LEU A 55 -2.85 -10.31 -12.06
N ALA A 56 -3.81 -10.94 -11.38
CA ALA A 56 -4.92 -10.25 -10.72
C ALA A 56 -4.41 -9.26 -9.65
N TYR A 57 -3.47 -9.69 -8.82
CA TYR A 57 -2.86 -8.81 -7.82
C TYR A 57 -2.07 -7.65 -8.44
N SER A 58 -1.45 -7.86 -9.58
CA SER A 58 -0.61 -6.87 -10.28
C SER A 58 -1.40 -5.72 -10.89
N PHE A 59 -2.68 -5.90 -11.25
CA PHE A 59 -3.47 -4.87 -11.92
C PHE A 59 -3.58 -3.57 -11.13
N VAL A 60 -3.56 -3.63 -9.80
CA VAL A 60 -3.54 -2.45 -8.93
C VAL A 60 -2.35 -1.54 -9.24
N PHE A 61 -1.23 -2.14 -9.55
CA PHE A 61 0.06 -1.48 -9.75
C PHE A 61 0.30 -1.14 -11.22
N VAL A 62 0.18 -2.12 -12.11
CA VAL A 62 0.47 -1.99 -13.55
C VAL A 62 -0.46 -0.99 -14.23
N LEU A 63 -1.69 -0.81 -13.75
CA LEU A 63 -2.63 0.17 -14.27
C LEU A 63 -2.47 1.58 -13.67
N THR A 64 -1.52 1.81 -12.74
CA THR A 64 -1.26 3.14 -12.18
C THR A 64 -0.90 4.20 -13.26
N PRO A 65 -0.13 3.90 -14.32
CA PRO A 65 0.12 4.86 -15.40
C PRO A 65 -1.15 5.37 -16.09
N VAL A 66 -2.23 4.58 -16.15
CA VAL A 66 -3.54 4.99 -16.69
C VAL A 66 -4.09 6.20 -15.91
N GLN A 67 -3.79 6.28 -14.61
CA GLN A 67 -4.16 7.43 -13.78
C GLN A 67 -3.55 8.73 -14.31
N ILE A 68 -2.28 8.71 -14.76
CA ILE A 68 -1.61 9.88 -15.33
C ILE A 68 -2.28 10.28 -16.65
N LEU A 69 -2.53 9.30 -17.53
CA LEU A 69 -3.20 9.55 -18.81
C LEU A 69 -4.61 10.11 -18.62
N SER A 70 -5.31 9.64 -17.58
CA SER A 70 -6.68 10.07 -17.27
C SER A 70 -6.77 11.50 -16.74
N THR A 71 -5.65 12.12 -16.33
CA THR A 71 -5.65 13.56 -15.97
C THR A 71 -6.08 14.45 -17.13
N ALA A 72 -5.90 14.02 -18.40
CA ALA A 72 -6.39 14.72 -19.57
C ALA A 72 -7.92 14.87 -19.63
N LEU A 73 -8.65 14.05 -18.87
CA LEU A 73 -10.12 14.15 -18.78
C LEU A 73 -10.57 15.27 -17.85
N LEU A 74 -9.72 15.71 -16.91
CA LEU A 74 -10.07 16.66 -15.86
C LEU A 74 -10.47 18.05 -16.37
N PRO A 75 -9.78 18.66 -17.35
CA PRO A 75 -10.17 19.97 -17.90
C PRO A 75 -11.55 19.93 -18.56
N ARG A 76 -11.91 18.79 -19.18
CA ARG A 76 -13.18 18.63 -19.90
C ARG A 76 -14.35 18.30 -18.97
N TYR A 77 -14.17 17.35 -18.06
CA TYR A 77 -15.26 16.78 -17.25
C TYR A 77 -15.27 17.29 -15.81
N GLY A 78 -14.16 17.82 -15.30
CA GLY A 78 -13.99 18.21 -13.90
C GLY A 78 -13.60 17.04 -12.97
N PHE A 79 -13.14 17.37 -11.77
CA PHE A 79 -12.66 16.39 -10.80
C PHE A 79 -13.76 15.42 -10.34
N LYS A 80 -14.88 15.98 -9.91
CA LYS A 80 -16.00 15.20 -9.36
C LYS A 80 -16.57 14.21 -10.37
N ALA A 81 -16.79 14.64 -11.61
CA ALA A 81 -17.38 13.78 -12.64
C ALA A 81 -16.46 12.60 -13.00
N VAL A 82 -15.15 12.82 -13.12
CA VAL A 82 -14.16 11.76 -13.41
C VAL A 82 -14.09 10.77 -12.25
N MET A 83 -14.03 11.26 -11.01
CA MET A 83 -14.03 10.39 -9.83
C MET A 83 -15.28 9.53 -9.74
N LEU A 84 -16.46 10.16 -9.81
CA LEU A 84 -17.74 9.47 -9.73
C LEU A 84 -17.94 8.47 -10.88
N GLY A 85 -17.54 8.84 -12.11
CA GLY A 85 -17.57 7.95 -13.26
C GLY A 85 -16.76 6.68 -13.04
N GLY A 86 -15.50 6.82 -12.60
CA GLY A 86 -14.63 5.70 -12.27
C GLY A 86 -15.17 4.83 -11.14
N TRP A 87 -15.63 5.43 -10.04
CA TRP A 87 -16.15 4.70 -8.87
C TRP A 87 -17.46 3.97 -9.16
N ARG A 88 -18.38 4.57 -9.91
CA ARG A 88 -19.60 3.93 -10.33
C ARG A 88 -19.33 2.71 -11.22
N THR A 89 -18.48 2.89 -12.24
CA THR A 89 -18.21 1.83 -13.22
C THR A 89 -17.44 0.67 -12.59
N ARG A 90 -16.45 0.93 -11.73
CA ARG A 90 -15.73 -0.15 -11.05
C ARG A 90 -16.63 -0.99 -10.15
N ALA A 91 -17.67 -0.38 -9.52
CA ALA A 91 -18.60 -1.11 -8.66
C ALA A 91 -19.40 -2.18 -9.43
N VAL A 92 -19.68 -1.96 -10.73
CA VAL A 92 -20.32 -2.97 -11.59
C VAL A 92 -19.43 -4.22 -11.69
N PHE A 93 -18.12 -4.04 -11.85
CA PHE A 93 -17.20 -5.17 -11.94
C PHE A 93 -16.96 -5.86 -10.59
N LEU A 94 -17.19 -5.18 -9.47
CA LEU A 94 -17.20 -5.80 -8.15
C LEU A 94 -18.42 -6.72 -7.94
N ALA A 95 -19.50 -6.55 -8.72
CA ALA A 95 -20.64 -7.45 -8.69
C ALA A 95 -20.34 -8.83 -9.33
N VAL A 96 -19.39 -8.88 -10.27
CA VAL A 96 -19.02 -10.14 -10.95
C VAL A 96 -18.54 -11.21 -9.97
N PRO A 97 -17.59 -10.95 -9.05
CA PRO A 97 -17.20 -11.93 -8.04
C PRO A 97 -18.36 -12.41 -7.15
N ALA A 98 -19.32 -11.53 -6.80
CA ALA A 98 -20.49 -11.95 -6.04
C ALA A 98 -21.35 -12.97 -6.82
N VAL A 99 -21.55 -12.72 -8.12
CA VAL A 99 -22.25 -13.67 -9.01
C VAL A 99 -21.46 -14.97 -9.16
N LEU A 100 -20.13 -14.89 -9.32
CA LEU A 100 -19.27 -16.09 -9.39
C LEU A 100 -19.37 -16.92 -8.10
N ALA A 101 -19.34 -16.30 -6.93
CA ALA A 101 -19.50 -17.00 -5.66
C ALA A 101 -20.89 -17.69 -5.55
N ALA A 102 -21.97 -17.02 -5.99
CA ALA A 102 -23.29 -17.60 -6.02
C ALA A 102 -23.40 -18.81 -6.99
N VAL A 103 -22.78 -18.71 -8.17
CA VAL A 103 -22.74 -19.83 -9.14
C VAL A 103 -21.87 -20.98 -8.63
N ALA A 104 -20.75 -20.67 -7.96
CA ALA A 104 -19.84 -21.65 -7.39
C ALA A 104 -20.46 -22.48 -6.24
N LEU A 105 -21.58 -22.04 -5.64
CA LEU A 105 -22.38 -22.86 -4.72
C LEU A 105 -22.85 -24.19 -5.36
N ARG A 106 -22.97 -24.22 -6.71
CA ARG A 106 -23.33 -25.43 -7.49
C ARG A 106 -22.11 -26.20 -7.97
N GLY A 107 -20.92 -25.78 -7.56
CA GLY A 107 -19.62 -26.31 -7.97
C GLY A 107 -18.83 -25.34 -8.86
N PRO A 108 -17.51 -25.20 -8.60
CA PRO A 108 -16.66 -24.34 -9.41
C PRO A 108 -16.50 -24.88 -10.84
N ARG A 109 -16.31 -23.97 -11.80
CA ARG A 109 -16.13 -24.30 -13.21
C ARG A 109 -14.84 -23.65 -13.75
N PRO A 110 -14.13 -24.26 -14.72
CA PRO A 110 -12.82 -23.76 -15.18
C PRO A 110 -12.79 -22.30 -15.66
N TRP A 111 -13.88 -21.82 -16.27
CA TRP A 111 -13.96 -20.44 -16.78
C TRP A 111 -14.08 -19.36 -15.67
N MET A 112 -14.44 -19.76 -14.46
CA MET A 112 -14.70 -18.80 -13.37
C MET A 112 -13.42 -18.07 -12.91
N ALA A 113 -12.29 -18.76 -12.87
CA ALA A 113 -10.99 -18.15 -12.51
C ALA A 113 -10.62 -17.03 -13.50
N ASP A 114 -10.74 -17.29 -14.81
CA ASP A 114 -10.48 -16.27 -15.84
C ASP A 114 -11.44 -15.09 -15.73
N THR A 115 -12.73 -15.36 -15.49
CA THR A 115 -13.76 -14.32 -15.33
C THR A 115 -13.47 -13.46 -14.11
N LEU A 116 -13.02 -14.05 -13.00
CA LEU A 116 -12.58 -13.30 -11.82
C LEU A 116 -11.41 -12.38 -12.16
N VAL A 117 -10.37 -12.90 -12.83
CA VAL A 117 -9.19 -12.12 -13.23
C VAL A 117 -9.58 -10.93 -14.11
N TRP A 118 -10.44 -11.15 -15.11
CA TRP A 118 -10.94 -10.07 -15.97
C TRP A 118 -11.79 -9.04 -15.21
N SER A 119 -12.60 -9.48 -14.25
CA SER A 119 -13.39 -8.55 -13.41
C SER A 119 -12.48 -7.67 -12.55
N VAL A 120 -11.41 -8.24 -11.99
CA VAL A 120 -10.40 -7.49 -11.21
C VAL A 120 -9.65 -6.51 -12.11
N PHE A 121 -9.28 -6.91 -13.33
CA PHE A 121 -8.68 -6.01 -14.31
C PHE A 121 -9.55 -4.78 -14.57
N LEU A 122 -10.82 -4.98 -14.92
CA LEU A 122 -11.76 -3.91 -15.22
C LEU A 122 -12.05 -3.04 -13.98
N PHE A 123 -12.17 -3.65 -12.82
CA PHE A 123 -12.29 -2.93 -11.55
C PHE A 123 -11.08 -2.00 -11.34
N CYS A 124 -9.85 -2.49 -11.52
CA CYS A 124 -8.62 -1.72 -11.35
C CYS A 124 -8.46 -0.64 -12.43
N LEU A 125 -8.86 -0.92 -13.66
CA LEU A 125 -8.81 0.03 -14.78
C LEU A 125 -9.69 1.26 -14.49
N PHE A 126 -10.96 1.04 -14.18
CA PHE A 126 -11.90 2.14 -13.90
C PHE A 126 -11.57 2.86 -12.59
N ARG A 127 -11.04 2.15 -11.60
CA ARG A 127 -10.47 2.78 -10.42
C ARG A 127 -9.32 3.73 -10.81
N SER A 128 -8.39 3.29 -11.65
CA SER A 128 -7.24 4.12 -12.04
C SER A 128 -7.69 5.37 -12.80
N ILE A 129 -8.69 5.25 -13.67
CA ILE A 129 -9.29 6.41 -14.35
C ILE A 129 -9.87 7.40 -13.34
N GLY A 130 -10.69 6.93 -12.40
CA GLY A 130 -11.31 7.80 -11.39
C GLY A 130 -10.29 8.39 -10.40
N ALA A 131 -9.29 7.63 -9.99
CA ALA A 131 -8.26 8.05 -9.04
C ALA A 131 -7.37 9.20 -9.56
N ALA A 132 -7.34 9.44 -10.87
CA ALA A 132 -6.66 10.58 -11.47
C ALA A 132 -7.11 11.93 -10.87
N SER A 133 -8.37 12.01 -10.45
CA SER A 133 -8.96 13.23 -9.87
C SER A 133 -8.87 13.26 -8.34
N GLY A 134 -8.75 12.10 -7.66
CA GLY A 134 -9.04 11.96 -6.24
C GLY A 134 -8.29 12.94 -5.34
N ILE A 135 -6.97 12.82 -5.24
CA ILE A 135 -6.17 13.67 -4.36
C ILE A 135 -6.26 15.15 -4.76
N ALA A 136 -6.21 15.43 -6.07
CA ALA A 136 -6.29 16.80 -6.58
C ALA A 136 -7.65 17.45 -6.24
N TRP A 137 -8.74 16.70 -6.33
CA TRP A 137 -10.07 17.17 -5.95
C TRP A 137 -10.15 17.50 -4.46
N PHE A 138 -9.67 16.59 -3.60
CA PHE A 138 -9.64 16.83 -2.16
C PHE A 138 -8.78 18.04 -1.81
N TYR A 139 -7.62 18.24 -2.45
CA TYR A 139 -6.82 19.46 -2.24
C TYR A 139 -7.54 20.73 -2.69
N ALA A 140 -8.37 20.66 -3.72
CA ALA A 140 -9.12 21.82 -4.22
C ALA A 140 -10.30 22.21 -3.31
N ILE A 141 -10.96 21.24 -2.65
CA ILE A 141 -12.11 21.51 -1.79
C ILE A 141 -11.75 21.72 -0.31
N LEU A 142 -10.63 21.15 0.15
CA LEU A 142 -10.21 21.22 1.56
C LEU A 142 -9.38 22.48 1.82
N PRO A 143 -9.78 23.35 2.78
CA PRO A 143 -8.94 24.46 3.24
C PRO A 143 -7.60 23.95 3.78
N GLU A 144 -6.51 24.68 3.55
CA GLU A 144 -5.15 24.26 3.94
C GLU A 144 -5.03 23.93 5.43
N ARG A 145 -5.65 24.74 6.28
CA ARG A 145 -5.63 24.59 7.74
C ARG A 145 -6.20 23.26 8.26
N VAL A 146 -7.04 22.57 7.48
CA VAL A 146 -7.69 21.31 7.90
C VAL A 146 -7.18 20.08 7.15
N ARG A 147 -6.38 20.24 6.08
CA ARG A 147 -5.91 19.13 5.23
C ARG A 147 -5.21 18.02 6.03
N GLY A 148 -4.27 18.38 6.90
CA GLY A 148 -3.53 17.41 7.71
C GLY A 148 -4.45 16.59 8.62
N ARG A 149 -5.39 17.27 9.30
CA ARG A 149 -6.38 16.63 10.18
C ARG A 149 -7.34 15.75 9.39
N TYR A 150 -7.77 16.18 8.22
CA TYR A 150 -8.64 15.42 7.34
C TYR A 150 -7.95 14.14 6.87
N PHE A 151 -6.77 14.22 6.25
CA PHE A 151 -6.05 13.05 5.74
C PHE A 151 -5.60 12.10 6.86
N GLY A 152 -5.27 12.62 8.05
CA GLY A 152 -5.03 11.78 9.22
C GLY A 152 -6.26 10.99 9.65
N SER A 153 -7.44 11.64 9.65
CA SER A 153 -8.72 10.98 9.96
C SER A 153 -9.13 9.98 8.88
N ASP A 154 -8.88 10.28 7.60
CA ASP A 154 -9.10 9.40 6.45
C ASP A 154 -8.28 8.10 6.56
N GLN A 155 -6.99 8.22 6.84
CA GLN A 155 -6.11 7.06 7.05
C GLN A 155 -6.53 6.22 8.25
N PHE A 156 -6.90 6.85 9.37
CA PHE A 156 -7.40 6.14 10.54
C PHE A 156 -8.69 5.39 10.25
N ALA A 157 -9.67 6.05 9.59
CA ALA A 157 -10.93 5.45 9.20
C ALA A 157 -10.73 4.23 8.27
N SER A 158 -9.85 4.39 7.28
CA SER A 158 -9.48 3.32 6.34
C SER A 158 -8.81 2.15 7.04
N ALA A 159 -7.91 2.40 8.00
CA ALA A 159 -7.23 1.35 8.75
C ALA A 159 -8.21 0.56 9.64
N VAL A 160 -9.09 1.26 10.38
CA VAL A 160 -10.12 0.62 11.20
C VAL A 160 -11.06 -0.22 10.33
N ALA A 161 -11.49 0.31 9.18
CA ALA A 161 -12.33 -0.42 8.23
C ALA A 161 -11.63 -1.68 7.70
N SER A 162 -10.34 -1.58 7.35
CA SER A 162 -9.56 -2.71 6.84
C SER A 162 -9.42 -3.83 7.86
N VAL A 163 -9.03 -3.49 9.10
CA VAL A 163 -8.93 -4.47 10.20
C VAL A 163 -10.29 -5.11 10.49
N GLY A 164 -11.34 -4.28 10.64
CA GLY A 164 -12.69 -4.78 10.88
C GLY A 164 -13.18 -5.70 9.77
N THR A 165 -12.92 -5.35 8.51
CA THR A 165 -13.27 -6.19 7.35
C THR A 165 -12.57 -7.54 7.39
N LEU A 166 -11.26 -7.57 7.67
CA LEU A 166 -10.52 -8.83 7.75
C LEU A 166 -10.99 -9.73 8.88
N LEU A 167 -11.34 -9.15 10.04
CA LEU A 167 -11.94 -9.91 11.15
C LEU A 167 -13.30 -10.48 10.77
N VAL A 168 -14.15 -9.70 10.09
CA VAL A 168 -15.44 -10.19 9.57
C VAL A 168 -15.21 -11.30 8.54
N CYS A 169 -14.27 -11.14 7.62
CA CYS A 169 -13.93 -12.17 6.64
C CYS A 169 -13.43 -13.46 7.33
N ALA A 170 -12.55 -13.34 8.32
CA ALA A 170 -12.07 -14.48 9.10
C ALA A 170 -13.23 -15.22 9.80
N GLY A 171 -14.14 -14.47 10.44
CA GLY A 171 -15.33 -15.03 11.10
C GLY A 171 -16.25 -15.74 10.11
N LEU A 172 -16.51 -15.15 8.94
CA LEU A 172 -17.36 -15.76 7.91
C LEU A 172 -16.74 -17.07 7.39
N PHE A 173 -15.44 -17.11 7.12
CA PHE A 173 -14.76 -18.32 6.71
C PHE A 173 -14.66 -19.39 7.81
N ALA A 174 -14.70 -19.00 9.08
CA ALA A 174 -14.72 -19.94 10.20
C ALA A 174 -16.11 -20.57 10.43
N MET A 175 -17.19 -19.84 10.08
CA MET A 175 -18.56 -20.23 10.43
C MET A 175 -19.34 -20.81 9.24
N LEU A 176 -18.93 -20.52 8.00
CA LEU A 176 -19.70 -20.83 6.81
C LEU A 176 -18.86 -21.60 5.78
N PRO A 177 -19.50 -22.43 4.91
CA PRO A 177 -18.83 -22.96 3.73
C PRO A 177 -18.25 -21.85 2.85
N VAL A 178 -17.10 -22.10 2.23
CA VAL A 178 -16.26 -21.08 1.59
C VAL A 178 -17.02 -20.21 0.58
N TYR A 179 -17.84 -20.79 -0.28
CA TYR A 179 -18.57 -20.01 -1.29
C TYR A 179 -19.70 -19.17 -0.70
N TRP A 180 -20.34 -19.60 0.41
CA TRP A 180 -21.29 -18.76 1.15
C TRP A 180 -20.56 -17.59 1.83
N ALA A 181 -19.42 -17.85 2.45
CA ALA A 181 -18.61 -16.81 3.06
C ALA A 181 -18.18 -15.77 2.01
N LEU A 182 -17.70 -16.21 0.84
CA LEU A 182 -17.31 -15.33 -0.27
C LEU A 182 -18.48 -14.53 -0.81
N LEU A 183 -19.64 -15.16 -1.02
CA LEU A 183 -20.85 -14.46 -1.47
C LEU A 183 -21.21 -13.31 -0.54
N ILE A 184 -21.28 -13.58 0.77
CA ILE A 184 -21.61 -12.56 1.78
C ILE A 184 -20.55 -11.46 1.78
N GLN A 185 -19.26 -11.78 1.72
CA GLN A 185 -18.17 -10.80 1.66
C GLN A 185 -18.31 -9.87 0.44
N TYR A 186 -18.57 -10.41 -0.75
CA TYR A 186 -18.73 -9.57 -1.94
C TYR A 186 -20.04 -8.76 -1.93
N VAL A 187 -21.10 -9.24 -1.30
CA VAL A 187 -22.31 -8.43 -1.03
C VAL A 187 -21.99 -7.28 -0.08
N ILE A 188 -21.20 -7.51 0.97
CA ILE A 188 -20.71 -6.45 1.88
C ILE A 188 -19.84 -5.45 1.11
N ALA A 189 -18.95 -5.94 0.24
CA ALA A 189 -18.12 -5.09 -0.59
C ALA A 189 -18.93 -4.20 -1.55
N LEU A 190 -19.97 -4.75 -2.16
CA LEU A 190 -20.92 -4.00 -3.02
C LEU A 190 -21.70 -2.94 -2.23
N ALA A 191 -22.21 -3.30 -1.06
CA ALA A 191 -22.88 -2.34 -0.18
C ALA A 191 -21.91 -1.22 0.24
N GLY A 192 -20.68 -1.57 0.59
CA GLY A 192 -19.61 -0.60 0.88
C GLY A 192 -19.27 0.29 -0.32
N ALA A 193 -19.17 -0.27 -1.52
CA ALA A 193 -18.94 0.49 -2.76
C ALA A 193 -20.09 1.47 -3.04
N PHE A 194 -21.35 1.06 -2.83
CA PHE A 194 -22.52 1.91 -2.98
C PHE A 194 -22.53 3.07 -1.98
N VAL A 195 -22.32 2.79 -0.69
CA VAL A 195 -22.28 3.83 0.35
C VAL A 195 -21.12 4.79 0.10
N SER A 196 -19.96 4.27 -0.30
CA SER A 196 -18.79 5.11 -0.63
C SER A 196 -19.07 6.03 -1.82
N TYR A 197 -19.68 5.52 -2.88
CA TYR A 197 -20.09 6.31 -4.04
C TYR A 197 -21.10 7.41 -3.67
N TYR A 198 -22.15 7.06 -2.94
CA TYR A 198 -23.16 8.03 -2.49
C TYR A 198 -22.55 9.13 -1.61
N SER A 199 -21.62 8.76 -0.75
CA SER A 199 -20.90 9.73 0.09
C SER A 199 -20.06 10.71 -0.74
N LEU A 200 -19.39 10.24 -1.80
CA LEU A 200 -18.67 11.13 -2.74
C LEU A 200 -19.61 12.10 -3.47
N CYS A 201 -20.84 11.68 -3.80
CA CYS A 201 -21.82 12.54 -4.44
C CYS A 201 -22.19 13.77 -3.60
N GLN A 202 -22.08 13.68 -2.26
CA GLN A 202 -22.40 14.75 -1.33
C GLN A 202 -21.29 15.81 -1.19
N LEU A 203 -20.07 15.52 -1.65
CA LEU A 203 -18.96 16.47 -1.59
C LEU A 203 -19.17 17.59 -2.63
N PRO A 204 -18.72 18.83 -2.34
CA PRO A 204 -18.78 19.94 -3.27
C PRO A 204 -17.92 19.67 -4.52
N ASP A 205 -18.29 20.25 -5.65
CA ASP A 205 -17.43 20.25 -6.85
C ASP A 205 -16.30 21.27 -6.69
N ALA A 206 -15.26 21.12 -7.52
CA ALA A 206 -14.14 22.05 -7.54
C ALA A 206 -13.99 22.68 -8.94
N PRO A 207 -13.41 23.86 -9.06
CA PRO A 207 -13.08 24.46 -10.34
C PRO A 207 -12.27 23.50 -11.21
N ARG A 208 -12.55 23.50 -12.50
CA ARG A 208 -11.81 22.66 -13.46
C ARG A 208 -10.36 23.11 -13.54
N PRO A 209 -9.40 22.16 -13.56
CA PRO A 209 -7.99 22.51 -13.69
C PRO A 209 -7.67 23.05 -15.09
N ALA A 210 -6.58 23.81 -15.19
CA ALA A 210 -6.04 24.20 -16.49
C ALA A 210 -5.65 22.96 -17.31
N PRO A 211 -5.71 23.05 -18.65
CA PRO A 211 -5.26 21.97 -19.52
C PRO A 211 -3.79 21.61 -19.25
N VAL A 212 -3.53 20.34 -18.99
CA VAL A 212 -2.16 19.81 -18.86
C VAL A 212 -1.79 19.14 -20.18
N SER A 213 -0.65 19.51 -20.75
CA SER A 213 -0.14 18.90 -21.98
C SER A 213 0.44 17.52 -21.67
N LEU A 214 -0.31 16.46 -21.98
CA LEU A 214 0.21 15.08 -21.89
C LEU A 214 1.49 14.89 -22.70
N ARG A 215 1.63 15.63 -23.82
CA ARG A 215 2.84 15.58 -24.64
C ARG A 215 4.07 16.06 -23.88
N GLU A 216 3.94 17.11 -23.06
CA GLU A 216 5.03 17.59 -22.21
C GLU A 216 5.37 16.56 -21.14
N VAL A 217 4.36 16.00 -20.45
CA VAL A 217 4.57 14.94 -19.44
C VAL A 217 5.32 13.75 -20.05
N LEU A 218 4.86 13.26 -21.21
CA LEU A 218 5.48 12.11 -21.89
C LEU A 218 6.90 12.43 -22.42
N ARG A 219 7.16 13.66 -22.86
CA ARG A 219 8.47 14.10 -23.33
C ARG A 219 9.49 14.24 -22.21
N ASP A 220 9.06 14.77 -21.06
CA ASP A 220 9.97 15.09 -19.97
C ASP A 220 10.19 13.89 -19.02
N THR A 221 9.28 12.91 -19.03
CA THR A 221 9.41 11.66 -18.25
C THR A 221 10.72 10.91 -18.51
N PRO A 222 11.13 10.61 -19.77
CA PRO A 222 12.39 9.92 -20.03
C PRO A 222 13.62 10.69 -19.51
N ARG A 223 13.59 12.03 -19.61
CA ARG A 223 14.68 12.87 -19.09
C ARG A 223 14.88 12.68 -17.59
N HIS A 224 13.82 12.66 -16.80
CA HIS A 224 13.89 12.43 -15.35
C HIS A 224 14.32 11.02 -15.00
N LEU A 225 13.96 10.01 -15.78
CA LEU A 225 14.31 8.61 -15.54
C LEU A 225 15.76 8.25 -15.96
N PHE A 226 16.32 8.94 -16.95
CA PHE A 226 17.62 8.55 -17.52
C PHE A 226 18.72 9.60 -17.38
N ALA A 227 18.42 10.90 -17.18
CA ALA A 227 19.45 11.91 -16.95
C ALA A 227 20.15 11.69 -15.58
N PRO A 228 21.47 11.88 -15.49
CA PRO A 228 22.22 11.71 -14.25
C PRO A 228 21.72 12.64 -13.15
N SER A 229 21.10 12.09 -12.11
CA SER A 229 20.57 12.85 -10.97
C SER A 229 20.41 11.95 -9.73
N VAL A 230 20.26 12.58 -8.56
CA VAL A 230 19.93 11.87 -7.32
C VAL A 230 18.54 11.24 -7.46
N PHE A 231 17.58 11.95 -8.07
CA PHE A 231 16.23 11.46 -8.33
C PHE A 231 16.24 10.18 -9.16
N ARG A 232 17.01 10.12 -10.27
CA ARG A 232 17.13 8.91 -11.07
C ARG A 232 17.60 7.72 -10.24
N LYS A 233 18.72 7.88 -9.50
CA LYS A 233 19.27 6.80 -8.66
C LYS A 233 18.21 6.30 -7.67
N TYR A 234 17.54 7.22 -7.01
CA TYR A 234 16.50 6.88 -6.03
C TYR A 234 15.30 6.18 -6.67
N VAL A 235 14.76 6.69 -7.77
CA VAL A 235 13.58 6.11 -8.44
C VAL A 235 13.84 4.69 -8.90
N TRP A 236 15.02 4.41 -9.47
CA TRP A 236 15.40 3.05 -9.85
C TRP A 236 15.52 2.11 -8.64
N LEU A 237 16.16 2.56 -7.55
CA LEU A 237 16.25 1.75 -6.32
C LEU A 237 14.87 1.53 -5.68
N ALA A 238 14.02 2.54 -5.66
CA ALA A 238 12.64 2.40 -5.16
C ALA A 238 11.82 1.44 -6.02
N GLY A 239 11.97 1.48 -7.35
CA GLY A 239 11.31 0.57 -8.28
C GLY A 239 11.77 -0.88 -8.11
N VAL A 240 13.08 -1.12 -8.03
CA VAL A 240 13.63 -2.45 -7.71
C VAL A 240 13.15 -2.93 -6.35
N GLY A 241 13.15 -2.04 -5.35
CA GLY A 241 12.59 -2.35 -4.03
C GLY A 241 11.13 -2.78 -4.11
N ALA A 242 10.29 -2.04 -4.84
CA ALA A 242 8.90 -2.42 -5.07
C ALA A 242 8.79 -3.80 -5.73
N ALA A 243 9.63 -4.11 -6.73
CA ALA A 243 9.65 -5.41 -7.39
C ALA A 243 10.04 -6.56 -6.45
N ILE A 244 10.93 -6.31 -5.49
CA ILE A 244 11.34 -7.32 -4.51
C ILE A 244 10.22 -7.60 -3.49
N VAL A 245 9.53 -6.57 -2.99
CA VAL A 245 8.64 -6.73 -1.83
C VAL A 245 7.17 -6.97 -2.20
N THR A 246 6.70 -6.47 -3.37
CA THR A 246 5.28 -6.56 -3.76
C THR A 246 4.77 -8.00 -3.93
N PRO A 247 5.55 -8.99 -4.41
CA PRO A 247 5.08 -10.36 -4.54
C PRO A 247 4.90 -11.10 -3.21
N LEU A 248 5.51 -10.64 -2.11
CA LEU A 248 5.50 -11.36 -0.83
C LEU A 248 4.09 -11.65 -0.29
N PRO A 249 3.18 -10.67 -0.12
CA PRO A 249 1.87 -10.94 0.49
C PRO A 249 1.03 -11.96 -0.30
N PRO A 250 0.83 -11.81 -1.63
CA PRO A 250 -0.03 -12.73 -2.37
C PRO A 250 0.54 -14.15 -2.44
N PHE A 251 1.85 -14.32 -2.62
CA PHE A 251 2.44 -15.65 -2.71
C PHE A 251 2.63 -16.32 -1.35
N ALA A 252 2.82 -15.55 -0.27
CA ALA A 252 2.77 -16.10 1.09
C ALA A 252 1.37 -16.65 1.41
N ALA A 253 0.30 -15.90 1.12
CA ALA A 253 -1.07 -16.33 1.33
C ALA A 253 -1.42 -17.56 0.46
N TYR A 254 -1.04 -17.54 -0.83
CA TYR A 254 -1.23 -18.65 -1.76
C TYR A 254 -0.52 -19.92 -1.29
N TYR A 255 0.76 -19.81 -0.90
CA TYR A 255 1.53 -20.96 -0.38
C TYR A 255 0.89 -21.57 0.86
N LEU A 256 0.45 -20.74 1.84
CA LEU A 256 -0.19 -21.24 3.06
C LEU A 256 -1.47 -22.04 2.78
N LYS A 257 -2.21 -21.65 1.75
CA LYS A 257 -3.42 -22.34 1.33
C LYS A 257 -3.15 -23.68 0.68
N VAL A 258 -2.22 -23.69 -0.28
CA VAL A 258 -2.01 -24.85 -1.17
C VAL A 258 -0.95 -25.82 -0.61
N GLY A 259 0.12 -25.34 0.06
CA GLY A 259 1.20 -26.14 0.64
C GLY A 259 0.76 -26.84 1.94
N PRO A 260 0.79 -26.16 3.09
CA PRO A 260 0.37 -26.75 4.36
C PRO A 260 -1.13 -26.91 4.50
N GLY A 261 -1.95 -26.42 3.55
CA GLY A 261 -3.41 -26.58 3.57
C GLY A 261 -4.10 -25.83 4.71
N LEU A 262 -3.57 -24.68 5.13
CA LEU A 262 -4.18 -23.91 6.21
C LEU A 262 -5.58 -23.42 5.81
N SER A 263 -6.46 -23.34 6.80
CA SER A 263 -7.80 -22.84 6.57
C SER A 263 -7.77 -21.36 6.14
N THR A 264 -8.71 -20.99 5.30
CA THR A 264 -8.87 -19.61 4.82
C THR A 264 -9.05 -18.63 5.97
N ALA A 265 -9.74 -19.06 7.05
CA ALA A 265 -9.91 -18.27 8.28
C ALA A 265 -8.56 -17.98 8.97
N GLN A 266 -7.67 -18.96 9.07
CA GLN A 266 -6.34 -18.78 9.65
C GLN A 266 -5.50 -17.78 8.84
N ILE A 267 -5.55 -17.87 7.50
CA ILE A 267 -4.84 -16.93 6.63
C ILE A 267 -5.36 -15.51 6.81
N MET A 268 -6.67 -15.33 6.99
CA MET A 268 -7.25 -14.02 7.29
C MET A 268 -6.77 -13.44 8.63
N VAL A 269 -6.58 -14.28 9.65
CA VAL A 269 -6.03 -13.84 10.95
C VAL A 269 -4.58 -13.37 10.80
N PHE A 270 -3.78 -14.02 9.94
CA PHE A 270 -2.42 -13.54 9.64
C PHE A 270 -2.44 -12.17 8.95
N GLU A 271 -3.40 -11.92 8.05
CA GLU A 271 -3.58 -10.59 7.45
C GLU A 271 -3.95 -9.52 8.51
N VAL A 272 -4.76 -9.87 9.51
CA VAL A 272 -5.02 -8.96 10.65
C VAL A 272 -3.72 -8.62 11.38
N ALA A 273 -2.87 -9.62 11.64
CA ALA A 273 -1.55 -9.39 12.25
C ALA A 273 -0.66 -8.47 11.38
N ARG A 274 -0.71 -8.61 10.05
CA ARG A 274 -0.01 -7.72 9.12
C ARG A 274 -0.48 -6.27 9.25
N TYR A 275 -1.78 -6.01 9.28
CA TYR A 275 -2.29 -4.65 9.50
C TYR A 275 -1.99 -4.11 10.89
N ALA A 276 -1.95 -4.96 11.92
CA ALA A 276 -1.47 -4.56 13.24
C ALA A 276 0.00 -4.08 13.19
N GLY A 277 0.85 -4.74 12.40
CA GLY A 277 2.21 -4.30 12.13
C GLY A 277 2.29 -2.93 11.44
N VAL A 278 1.42 -2.69 10.45
CA VAL A 278 1.30 -1.36 9.79
C VAL A 278 0.93 -0.28 10.80
N MET A 279 -0.06 -0.54 11.66
CA MET A 279 -0.50 0.41 12.69
C MET A 279 0.59 0.68 13.73
N ALA A 280 1.30 -0.37 14.16
CA ALA A 280 2.41 -0.26 15.10
C ALA A 280 3.55 0.62 14.53
N ALA A 281 3.94 0.41 13.27
CA ALA A 281 4.94 1.23 12.60
C ALA A 281 4.51 2.70 12.54
N ALA A 282 3.28 2.95 12.12
CA ALA A 282 2.74 4.31 12.03
C ALA A 282 2.72 5.01 13.39
N TRP A 283 2.37 4.29 14.47
CA TRP A 283 2.34 4.85 15.83
C TRP A 283 3.73 5.13 16.38
N ILE A 284 4.66 4.16 16.26
CA ILE A 284 6.00 4.25 16.85
C ILE A 284 6.88 5.24 16.09
N LEU A 285 6.85 5.23 14.76
CA LEU A 285 7.88 5.86 13.93
C LEU A 285 7.48 7.21 13.34
N ARG A 286 6.20 7.60 13.39
CA ARG A 286 5.70 8.85 12.74
C ARG A 286 6.45 10.13 13.12
N ARG A 287 6.95 10.22 14.35
CA ARG A 287 7.69 11.40 14.85
C ARG A 287 9.18 11.31 14.60
N ARG A 288 9.70 10.11 14.41
CA ARG A 288 11.12 9.84 14.32
C ARG A 288 11.68 10.01 12.92
N ILE A 289 10.86 9.79 11.91
CA ILE A 289 11.30 9.88 10.52
C ILE A 289 11.70 11.31 10.15
N ASP A 290 11.08 12.32 10.74
CA ASP A 290 11.41 13.73 10.51
C ASP A 290 12.76 14.12 11.15
N GLU A 291 13.11 13.48 12.28
CA GLU A 291 14.33 13.73 13.03
C GLU A 291 15.54 13.01 12.41
N LEU A 292 15.39 11.75 12.04
CA LEU A 292 16.46 10.86 11.62
C LEU A 292 16.67 10.81 10.10
N GLY A 293 15.73 11.37 9.31
CA GLY A 293 15.74 11.25 7.87
C GLY A 293 15.25 9.88 7.37
N ALA A 294 15.10 9.70 6.06
CA ALA A 294 14.50 8.52 5.47
C ALA A 294 15.44 7.32 5.32
N ARG A 295 16.76 7.57 5.16
CA ARG A 295 17.74 6.52 4.87
C ARG A 295 17.78 5.40 5.92
N PRO A 296 17.84 5.66 7.24
CA PRO A 296 17.79 4.60 8.26
C PRO A 296 16.51 3.76 8.19
N PHE A 297 15.38 4.39 7.83
CA PHE A 297 14.10 3.69 7.70
C PHE A 297 14.04 2.79 6.48
N PHE A 298 14.64 3.16 5.35
CA PHE A 298 14.80 2.25 4.22
C PHE A 298 15.60 1.01 4.62
N LEU A 299 16.73 1.18 5.33
CA LEU A 299 17.55 0.07 5.78
C LEU A 299 16.83 -0.81 6.79
N LEU A 300 16.07 -0.21 7.71
CA LEU A 300 15.22 -0.96 8.65
C LEU A 300 14.15 -1.77 7.91
N ALA A 301 13.46 -1.18 6.94
CA ALA A 301 12.44 -1.87 6.15
C ALA A 301 13.04 -3.07 5.40
N LEU A 302 14.16 -2.88 4.71
CA LEU A 302 14.83 -3.95 3.98
C LEU A 302 15.36 -5.05 4.89
N GLY A 303 15.91 -4.69 6.06
CA GLY A 303 16.29 -5.65 7.09
C GLY A 303 15.13 -6.49 7.58
N LEU A 304 13.97 -5.87 7.82
CA LEU A 304 12.75 -6.58 8.20
C LEU A 304 12.24 -7.49 7.09
N TYR A 305 12.25 -7.05 5.83
CA TYR A 305 11.89 -7.89 4.69
C TYR A 305 12.83 -9.08 4.53
N ALA A 306 14.15 -8.90 4.73
CA ALA A 306 15.12 -9.98 4.69
C ALA A 306 14.88 -10.99 5.82
N VAL A 307 14.58 -10.53 7.03
CA VAL A 307 14.24 -11.39 8.18
C VAL A 307 12.96 -12.19 7.90
N VAL A 308 11.90 -11.53 7.40
CA VAL A 308 10.64 -12.19 7.05
C VAL A 308 10.86 -13.23 5.96
N ALA A 309 11.52 -12.87 4.87
CA ALA A 309 11.77 -13.81 3.77
C ALA A 309 12.70 -14.96 4.19
N GLY A 310 13.72 -14.70 5.03
CA GLY A 310 14.57 -15.72 5.64
C GLY A 310 13.81 -16.69 6.53
N PHE A 311 12.88 -16.16 7.35
CA PHE A 311 11.97 -17.01 8.13
C PHE A 311 11.12 -17.91 7.22
N TRP A 312 10.55 -17.38 6.13
CA TRP A 312 9.77 -18.18 5.19
C TRP A 312 10.59 -19.26 4.51
N TRP A 313 11.83 -18.97 4.14
CA TRP A 313 12.75 -19.97 3.59
C TRP A 313 13.02 -21.11 4.58
N ILE A 314 13.24 -20.78 5.86
CA ILE A 314 13.42 -21.74 6.95
C ILE A 314 12.13 -22.54 7.17
N PHE A 315 10.98 -21.88 7.20
CA PHE A 315 9.68 -22.52 7.40
C PHE A 315 9.38 -23.54 6.30
N LEU A 316 9.66 -23.21 5.04
CA LEU A 316 9.47 -24.14 3.93
C LEU A 316 10.39 -25.37 4.01
N LYS A 317 11.61 -25.18 4.52
CA LYS A 317 12.62 -26.26 4.57
C LYS A 317 12.42 -27.22 5.73
N TRP A 318 12.02 -26.70 6.89
CA TRP A 318 11.98 -27.49 8.14
C TRP A 318 10.61 -27.51 8.82
N GLY A 319 9.61 -26.80 8.33
CA GLY A 319 8.30 -26.69 8.98
C GLY A 319 8.36 -26.01 10.33
N ALA A 320 9.42 -25.21 10.60
CA ALA A 320 9.70 -24.70 11.92
C ALA A 320 8.78 -23.52 12.33
N GLY A 321 8.26 -23.54 13.56
CA GLY A 321 7.69 -22.37 14.23
C GLY A 321 6.16 -22.32 14.36
N GLY A 322 5.41 -23.08 13.58
CA GLY A 322 3.95 -23.17 13.71
C GLY A 322 3.19 -21.83 13.56
N ILE A 323 1.93 -21.81 13.96
CA ILE A 323 1.02 -20.66 13.85
C ILE A 323 1.57 -19.37 14.52
N PRO A 324 2.16 -19.41 15.74
CA PRO A 324 2.68 -18.20 16.36
C PRO A 324 3.78 -17.52 15.56
N ALA A 325 4.68 -18.29 14.96
CA ALA A 325 5.78 -17.75 14.16
C ALA A 325 5.25 -17.12 12.84
N LEU A 326 4.22 -17.70 12.23
CA LEU A 326 3.53 -17.11 11.08
C LEU A 326 2.85 -15.78 11.44
N LEU A 327 2.18 -15.68 12.60
CA LEU A 327 1.61 -14.41 13.09
C LEU A 327 2.67 -13.34 13.24
N VAL A 328 3.82 -13.67 13.86
CA VAL A 328 4.94 -12.74 14.01
C VAL A 328 5.49 -12.34 12.64
N SER A 329 5.65 -13.28 11.71
CA SER A 329 6.17 -12.97 10.37
C SER A 329 5.26 -12.02 9.60
N TYR A 330 3.93 -12.21 9.64
CA TYR A 330 2.96 -11.31 9.03
C TYR A 330 2.95 -9.94 9.70
N PHE A 331 3.04 -9.88 11.04
CA PHE A 331 3.18 -8.62 11.75
C PHE A 331 4.43 -7.84 11.30
N LEU A 332 5.58 -8.51 11.21
CA LEU A 332 6.82 -7.90 10.72
C LEU A 332 6.74 -7.50 9.26
N LEU A 333 6.04 -8.26 8.42
CA LEU A 333 5.78 -7.92 7.03
C LEU A 333 4.99 -6.61 6.91
N GLY A 334 3.95 -6.44 7.74
CA GLY A 334 3.17 -5.22 7.80
C GLY A 334 3.98 -4.02 8.28
N LEU A 335 4.78 -4.23 9.31
CA LEU A 335 5.68 -3.21 9.85
C LEU A 335 6.70 -2.76 8.80
N ALA A 336 7.35 -3.71 8.11
CA ALA A 336 8.30 -3.43 7.03
C ALA A 336 7.66 -2.62 5.89
N ALA A 337 6.45 -2.98 5.48
CA ALA A 337 5.71 -2.30 4.42
C ALA A 337 5.41 -0.84 4.79
N ALA A 338 4.95 -0.58 6.00
CA ALA A 338 4.67 0.78 6.46
C ALA A 338 5.93 1.63 6.56
N VAL A 339 7.01 1.07 7.12
CA VAL A 339 8.31 1.75 7.22
C VAL A 339 8.85 2.11 5.83
N TRP A 340 8.75 1.19 4.85
CA TRP A 340 9.13 1.42 3.46
C TRP A 340 8.36 2.58 2.83
N VAL A 341 7.03 2.59 2.99
CA VAL A 341 6.17 3.67 2.46
C VAL A 341 6.51 5.02 3.10
N MET A 342 6.67 5.07 4.43
CA MET A 342 7.02 6.30 5.14
C MET A 342 8.38 6.84 4.68
N ALA A 343 9.38 5.97 4.52
CA ALA A 343 10.70 6.37 4.03
C ALA A 343 10.63 6.95 2.61
N ASN A 344 9.84 6.35 1.70
CA ASN A 344 9.63 6.86 0.36
C ASN A 344 8.97 8.26 0.37
N LEU A 345 7.92 8.44 1.16
CA LEU A 345 7.22 9.73 1.26
C LEU A 345 8.14 10.85 1.80
N GLN A 346 9.07 10.51 2.70
CA GLN A 346 10.01 11.46 3.29
C GLN A 346 11.19 11.80 2.36
N TYR A 347 11.72 10.82 1.62
CA TYR A 347 12.89 11.01 0.78
C TYR A 347 12.58 11.66 -0.57
N LEU A 348 11.49 11.26 -1.20
CA LEU A 348 11.10 11.67 -2.56
C LEU A 348 11.10 13.21 -2.75
N PRO A 349 10.48 14.03 -1.89
CA PRO A 349 10.45 15.47 -2.08
C PRO A 349 11.82 16.16 -2.01
N LYS A 350 12.81 15.49 -1.39
CA LYS A 350 14.17 16.02 -1.20
C LYS A 350 15.11 15.74 -2.38
N THR A 351 14.69 14.89 -3.31
CA THR A 351 15.50 14.48 -4.46
C THR A 351 15.36 15.38 -5.66
N ILE A 352 14.38 16.30 -5.65
CA ILE A 352 14.06 17.16 -6.79
C ILE A 352 13.64 18.56 -6.33
N GLY A 353 13.91 19.56 -7.19
CA GLY A 353 13.52 20.95 -6.93
C GLY A 353 12.00 21.15 -6.90
N GLU A 354 11.55 22.24 -6.28
CA GLU A 354 10.11 22.53 -6.08
C GLU A 354 9.33 22.62 -7.39
N ARG A 355 9.96 23.15 -8.44
CA ARG A 355 9.34 23.37 -9.74
C ARG A 355 8.87 22.06 -10.40
N ASP A 356 9.65 20.98 -10.27
CA ASP A 356 9.39 19.71 -10.94
C ASP A 356 8.81 18.65 -10.01
N ARG A 357 8.51 19.02 -8.73
CA ARG A 357 8.10 18.10 -7.68
C ARG A 357 6.86 17.29 -8.03
N THR A 358 5.83 17.93 -8.61
CA THR A 358 4.58 17.24 -8.97
C THR A 358 4.78 16.18 -10.04
N LEU A 359 5.57 16.52 -11.08
CA LEU A 359 5.91 15.57 -12.14
C LEU A 359 6.75 14.42 -11.60
N ALA A 360 7.74 14.72 -10.75
CA ALA A 360 8.59 13.70 -10.13
C ALA A 360 7.82 12.72 -9.25
N VAL A 361 6.87 13.20 -8.44
CA VAL A 361 5.98 12.34 -7.63
C VAL A 361 5.17 11.41 -8.52
N SER A 362 4.64 11.93 -9.63
CA SER A 362 3.87 11.13 -10.60
C SER A 362 4.74 10.08 -11.29
N ILE A 363 5.94 10.45 -11.73
CA ILE A 363 6.92 9.53 -12.34
C ILE A 363 7.31 8.44 -11.35
N HIS A 364 7.69 8.81 -10.11
CA HIS A 364 8.03 7.86 -9.07
C HIS A 364 6.88 6.88 -8.82
N GLY A 365 5.66 7.39 -8.63
CA GLY A 365 4.48 6.56 -8.38
C GLY A 365 4.20 5.57 -9.51
N ALA A 366 4.23 6.04 -10.77
CA ALA A 366 4.00 5.19 -11.93
C ALA A 366 5.11 4.16 -12.14
N PHE A 367 6.38 4.58 -12.04
CA PHE A 367 7.53 3.72 -12.28
C PHE A 367 7.65 2.61 -11.22
N THR A 368 7.53 2.95 -9.94
CA THR A 368 7.57 1.99 -8.84
C THR A 368 6.37 1.04 -8.88
N ALA A 369 5.18 1.55 -9.27
CA ALA A 369 3.99 0.73 -9.43
C ALA A 369 4.15 -0.27 -10.60
N VAL A 370 4.69 0.15 -11.73
CA VAL A 370 4.91 -0.75 -12.87
C VAL A 370 5.90 -1.86 -12.51
N LEU A 371 7.07 -1.51 -11.95
CA LEU A 371 8.06 -2.51 -11.57
C LEU A 371 7.55 -3.44 -10.46
N GLY A 372 6.89 -2.88 -9.44
CA GLY A 372 6.26 -3.66 -8.38
C GLY A 372 5.16 -4.57 -8.88
N GLY A 373 4.37 -4.13 -9.88
CA GLY A 373 3.29 -4.91 -10.47
C GLY A 373 3.76 -5.99 -11.44
N LEU A 374 4.85 -5.77 -12.17
CA LEU A 374 5.41 -6.80 -13.06
C LEU A 374 5.98 -7.99 -12.28
N ALA A 375 6.53 -7.76 -11.10
CA ALA A 375 7.19 -8.79 -10.31
C ALA A 375 6.24 -9.97 -9.92
N PRO A 376 5.01 -9.77 -9.41
CA PRO A 376 4.08 -10.88 -9.17
C PRO A 376 3.70 -11.64 -10.43
N ILE A 377 3.62 -10.99 -11.60
CA ILE A 377 3.36 -11.65 -12.88
C ILE A 377 4.51 -12.61 -13.24
N LEU A 378 5.75 -12.08 -13.18
CA LEU A 378 6.94 -12.86 -13.49
C LEU A 378 7.11 -14.05 -12.54
N TRP A 379 6.96 -13.83 -11.23
CA TRP A 379 7.00 -14.93 -10.27
C TRP A 379 5.85 -15.91 -10.46
N GLY A 380 4.65 -15.44 -10.82
CA GLY A 380 3.53 -16.31 -11.15
C GLY A 380 3.80 -17.19 -12.35
N LEU A 381 4.54 -16.71 -13.38
CA LEU A 381 4.99 -17.51 -14.51
C LEU A 381 6.02 -18.57 -14.10
N VAL A 382 7.01 -18.20 -13.29
CA VAL A 382 8.03 -19.13 -12.77
C VAL A 382 7.37 -20.25 -11.96
N LEU A 383 6.51 -19.88 -11.00
CA LEU A 383 5.80 -20.83 -10.15
C LEU A 383 4.85 -21.76 -10.93
N LYS A 384 4.29 -21.29 -12.06
CA LYS A 384 3.46 -22.11 -12.96
C LYS A 384 4.29 -23.09 -13.78
N ALA A 385 5.45 -22.67 -14.28
CA ALA A 385 6.28 -23.46 -15.18
C ALA A 385 6.85 -24.73 -14.50
N GLU A 386 7.24 -24.58 -13.21
CA GLU A 386 7.88 -25.66 -12.43
C GLU A 386 6.87 -26.57 -11.72
N GLY A 387 5.65 -26.07 -11.49
CA GLY A 387 4.68 -26.76 -10.62
C GLY A 387 3.57 -27.49 -11.35
N GLY A 388 3.80 -28.51 -12.14
CA GLY A 388 2.79 -29.38 -12.75
C GLY A 388 1.37 -29.33 -12.09
N ARG A 389 0.97 -30.30 -11.30
CA ARG A 389 -0.27 -30.29 -10.49
C ARG A 389 -0.04 -30.08 -8.97
N GLY A 390 1.20 -29.76 -8.55
CA GLY A 390 1.56 -29.57 -7.15
C GLY A 390 2.45 -28.36 -6.95
N ILE A 391 2.52 -27.85 -5.68
CA ILE A 391 3.47 -26.82 -5.30
C ILE A 391 4.86 -27.44 -5.23
N ASP A 392 5.80 -26.94 -6.03
CA ASP A 392 7.21 -27.22 -5.79
C ASP A 392 7.74 -26.28 -4.68
N ALA A 393 7.93 -26.85 -3.49
CA ALA A 393 8.47 -26.12 -2.35
C ALA A 393 9.86 -25.53 -2.66
N ALA A 394 10.64 -26.16 -3.55
CA ALA A 394 11.96 -25.66 -3.93
C ALA A 394 11.87 -24.33 -4.69
N VAL A 395 10.88 -24.15 -5.55
CA VAL A 395 10.68 -22.90 -6.28
C VAL A 395 10.26 -21.76 -5.32
N PHE A 396 9.41 -22.05 -4.35
CA PHE A 396 9.09 -21.07 -3.30
C PHE A 396 10.30 -20.74 -2.42
N GLN A 397 11.17 -21.72 -2.13
CA GLN A 397 12.44 -21.45 -1.44
C GLN A 397 13.34 -20.50 -2.24
N ILE A 398 13.46 -20.71 -3.56
CA ILE A 398 14.19 -19.80 -4.45
C ILE A 398 13.57 -18.41 -4.45
N PHE A 399 12.24 -18.31 -4.49
CA PHE A 399 11.53 -17.03 -4.40
C PHE A 399 11.91 -16.26 -3.12
N PHE A 400 11.78 -16.87 -1.95
CA PHE A 400 12.11 -16.21 -0.69
C PHE A 400 13.61 -15.89 -0.57
N LEU A 401 14.49 -16.76 -1.04
CA LEU A 401 15.94 -16.50 -1.06
C LEU A 401 16.29 -15.32 -1.99
N THR A 402 15.61 -15.20 -3.13
CA THR A 402 15.77 -14.04 -4.03
C THR A 402 15.35 -12.74 -3.35
N VAL A 403 14.27 -12.77 -2.54
CA VAL A 403 13.87 -11.60 -1.75
C VAL A 403 14.91 -11.23 -0.71
N VAL A 404 15.49 -12.23 0.01
CA VAL A 404 16.58 -11.99 0.97
C VAL A 404 17.78 -11.35 0.28
N ALA A 405 18.28 -11.98 -0.79
CA ALA A 405 19.44 -11.48 -1.54
C ALA A 405 19.18 -10.08 -2.12
N GLY A 406 18.01 -9.87 -2.72
CA GLY A 406 17.60 -8.58 -3.27
C GLY A 406 17.51 -7.48 -2.19
N ALA A 407 16.93 -7.77 -1.03
CA ALA A 407 16.86 -6.83 0.08
C ALA A 407 18.26 -6.46 0.61
N LEU A 408 19.15 -7.42 0.74
CA LEU A 408 20.54 -7.18 1.17
C LEU A 408 21.33 -6.34 0.17
N VAL A 409 21.27 -6.69 -1.12
CA VAL A 409 21.94 -5.91 -2.19
C VAL A 409 21.37 -4.50 -2.25
N LEU A 410 20.04 -4.35 -2.21
CA LEU A 410 19.38 -3.06 -2.25
C LEU A 410 19.73 -2.20 -1.04
N SER A 411 19.88 -2.80 0.15
CA SER A 411 20.29 -2.08 1.35
C SER A 411 21.69 -1.45 1.19
N GLN A 412 22.65 -2.16 0.58
CA GLN A 412 23.98 -1.63 0.28
C GLN A 412 23.94 -0.47 -0.73
N LEU A 413 23.05 -0.56 -1.73
CA LEU A 413 22.90 0.50 -2.73
C LEU A 413 22.21 1.74 -2.14
N ILE A 414 21.18 1.57 -1.32
CA ILE A 414 20.49 2.66 -0.62
C ILE A 414 21.40 3.32 0.41
N ALA A 415 22.27 2.55 1.08
CA ALA A 415 23.28 3.10 1.98
C ALA A 415 24.24 4.12 1.31
N ARG A 416 24.38 4.07 -0.02
CA ARG A 416 25.18 5.01 -0.82
C ARG A 416 24.40 6.22 -1.34
N LEU A 417 23.09 6.33 -1.06
CA LEU A 417 22.33 7.53 -1.39
C LEU A 417 22.76 8.69 -0.49
N PRO A 418 22.66 9.95 -0.97
CA PRO A 418 22.90 11.12 -0.15
C PRO A 418 22.02 11.12 1.11
N GLU A 419 22.57 11.59 2.21
CA GLU A 419 21.80 11.78 3.43
C GLU A 419 20.80 12.94 3.24
N ASP A 420 19.60 12.74 3.72
CA ASP A 420 18.49 13.66 3.48
C ASP A 420 18.23 14.65 4.62
N ARG A 421 18.90 14.55 5.70
CA ARG A 421 19.05 15.32 6.94
C ARG A 421 19.08 14.39 8.15
N GLY A 422 19.57 14.93 9.23
CA GLY A 422 19.54 14.33 10.53
C GLY A 422 20.93 14.34 11.14
N HIS A 423 20.99 14.08 12.40
CA HIS A 423 22.22 13.79 13.08
C HIS A 423 22.89 12.59 12.38
N PRO A 424 24.22 12.58 12.22
CA PRO A 424 24.91 11.43 11.65
C PRO A 424 24.52 10.20 12.46
N VAL A 425 23.77 9.32 11.83
CA VAL A 425 23.41 8.03 12.44
C VAL A 425 24.66 7.21 12.45
N GLU A 426 25.12 6.82 13.62
CA GLU A 426 26.34 6.04 13.76
C GLU A 426 26.33 4.83 12.80
N PRO A 427 27.44 4.54 12.10
CA PRO A 427 27.56 3.38 11.20
C PRO A 427 27.17 2.06 11.85
N LEU A 428 27.32 1.95 13.18
CA LEU A 428 26.87 0.82 13.99
C LEU A 428 25.35 0.58 13.91
N LEU A 429 24.53 1.63 13.72
CA LEU A 429 23.08 1.50 13.59
C LEU A 429 22.67 0.88 12.26
N ILE A 430 23.42 1.16 11.19
CA ILE A 430 23.17 0.61 9.86
C ILE A 430 23.42 -0.90 9.86
N GLY A 431 24.53 -1.35 10.43
CA GLY A 431 24.83 -2.76 10.61
C GLY A 431 23.84 -3.47 11.56
N ASN A 432 23.48 -2.80 12.66
CA ASN A 432 22.52 -3.34 13.64
C ASN A 432 21.08 -3.36 13.13
N ALA A 433 20.67 -2.47 12.22
CA ALA A 433 19.34 -2.50 11.62
C ALA A 433 19.13 -3.77 10.77
N ILE A 434 20.17 -4.25 10.10
CA ILE A 434 20.12 -5.47 9.30
C ILE A 434 20.25 -6.72 10.19
N LEU A 435 21.22 -6.71 11.14
CA LEU A 435 21.55 -7.88 11.95
C LEU A 435 20.67 -8.02 13.19
N ARG A 436 20.08 -6.93 13.69
CA ARG A 436 19.28 -6.89 14.91
C ARG A 436 18.13 -5.87 14.80
N PRO A 437 17.14 -6.11 13.94
CA PRO A 437 16.08 -5.12 13.62
C PRO A 437 15.28 -4.72 14.87
N PHE A 438 15.06 -5.60 15.83
CA PHE A 438 14.39 -5.26 17.09
C PHE A 438 15.18 -4.30 17.98
N ARG A 439 16.52 -4.44 18.05
CA ARG A 439 17.35 -3.48 18.79
C ARG A 439 17.43 -2.12 18.11
N ALA A 440 17.46 -2.10 16.77
CA ALA A 440 17.39 -0.85 16.02
C ALA A 440 16.05 -0.14 16.26
N MET A 441 14.94 -0.89 16.27
CA MET A 441 13.61 -0.35 16.59
C MET A 441 13.54 0.20 18.03
N THR A 442 14.04 -0.54 19.02
CA THR A 442 14.05 -0.10 20.42
C THR A 442 14.93 1.14 20.60
N TYR A 443 16.07 1.19 19.94
CA TYR A 443 16.94 2.36 19.95
C TYR A 443 16.29 3.57 19.28
N LEU A 444 15.69 3.39 18.09
CA LEU A 444 14.94 4.44 17.41
C LEU A 444 13.75 4.94 18.25
N ALA A 445 13.11 4.07 19.01
CA ALA A 445 12.05 4.44 19.94
C ALA A 445 12.58 5.18 21.18
N SER A 446 13.73 4.79 21.72
CA SER A 446 14.32 5.39 22.92
C SER A 446 14.92 6.76 22.71
N LEU A 447 15.36 7.09 21.50
CA LEU A 447 15.87 8.43 21.16
C LEU A 447 14.89 9.57 21.40
N GLY A 448 13.63 9.31 21.72
CA GLY A 448 12.60 10.31 21.93
C GLY A 448 12.19 10.58 23.35
N ASP A 449 12.71 9.84 24.29
CA ASP A 449 12.49 10.18 25.70
C ASP A 449 13.39 11.34 26.17
N HIS A 450 14.41 11.68 25.43
CA HIS A 450 15.16 12.91 25.65
C HIS A 450 14.45 14.10 25.02
N ARG A 451 13.53 14.72 25.77
CA ARG A 451 13.03 16.05 25.50
C ARG A 451 14.24 16.98 25.52
N ALA A 452 14.79 17.37 24.37
CA ALA A 452 15.64 18.53 24.29
C ALA A 452 14.81 19.71 24.85
N PRO A 453 15.31 20.46 25.83
CA PRO A 453 14.63 21.68 26.27
C PRO A 453 14.40 22.56 25.04
N PRO A 454 13.23 23.23 24.94
CA PRO A 454 12.96 24.12 23.82
C PRO A 454 14.14 25.12 23.70
N PRO A 455 14.61 25.41 22.47
CA PRO A 455 15.66 26.40 22.30
C PRO A 455 15.21 27.68 23.01
N ARG A 456 15.99 28.14 23.99
CA ARG A 456 15.76 29.42 24.62
C ARG A 456 15.78 30.46 23.53
N LEU A 457 14.64 31.05 23.23
CA LEU A 457 14.59 32.26 22.40
C LEU A 457 15.57 33.23 23.02
N GLN A 458 16.66 33.51 22.36
CA GLN A 458 17.53 34.61 22.76
C GLN A 458 16.68 35.88 22.70
N PRO A 459 16.63 36.69 23.77
CA PRO A 459 15.98 37.96 23.67
C PRO A 459 16.59 38.75 22.50
N PRO A 460 15.78 39.56 21.80
CA PRO A 460 16.32 40.41 20.74
C PRO A 460 17.47 41.22 21.29
N PRO A 461 18.54 41.45 20.51
CA PRO A 461 19.66 42.27 20.96
C PRO A 461 19.09 43.63 21.41
N ALA A 462 19.45 44.05 22.61
CA ALA A 462 19.08 45.36 23.15
C ALA A 462 19.56 46.45 22.17
N ASP A 463 18.63 47.22 21.65
CA ASP A 463 18.94 48.39 20.84
C ASP A 463 19.97 49.23 21.58
N GLY A 464 21.16 49.39 20.97
CA GLY A 464 22.19 50.30 21.49
C GLY A 464 21.70 51.73 21.49
N PRO A 465 22.21 52.57 22.38
CA PRO A 465 21.78 53.95 22.49
C PRO A 465 22.01 54.71 21.16
N PRO A 466 21.14 55.68 20.84
CA PRO A 466 21.28 56.51 19.65
C PRO A 466 22.64 57.24 19.71
N ARG A 467 23.39 57.16 18.64
CA ARG A 467 24.59 57.97 18.43
C ARG A 467 24.13 59.33 17.96
N ASP A 468 24.49 60.35 18.77
CA ASP A 468 24.44 61.79 18.44
C ASP A 468 25.33 62.10 17.23
#